data_7028e749b3dd9ef876407dcd0bce0eac
#
_entry.id   7028e749b3dd9ef876407dcd0bce0eac
#
_cell.length_a   1.000
_cell.length_b   1.000
_cell.length_c   1.000
_cell.angle_alpha   90.00
_cell.angle_beta   90.00
_cell.angle_gamma   90.00
#
_symmetry.space_group_name_H-M   'P 1'
#
loop_
_entity.id
_entity.type
_entity.pdbx_description
1 polymer ?
#
loop_
_entity_poly.entity_id
_entity_poly.type
_entity_poly.pdbx_seq_one_letter_code
_entity_poly.pdbx_strand_id
1 'polypeptide(L)'
;MSNPIYYDKREDFWRKHWAKASEYDDFILEQDQSHAEKWRNIEQRIPELAPEQIERLQGYDRELNILIYGGILCPDCQRQAPMIKKITETIGPKANVRIIDRDTSQELKDELRILGATRVPMIVILSEDFWEVGRYGDRLLSVYRAKAAREIGRGPRAGVLSPKALEAEMSEWVDIIERAEIMLRLSPPLRRRHND
;
A
#
# COMPACT_ATOMS: atom_id res chain seq x y z
N MET A 1 2.04 38.95 -7.72
CA MET A 1 2.80 37.95 -6.95
C MET A 1 2.66 36.65 -7.73
N SER A 2 3.78 36.04 -8.18
CA SER A 2 3.73 34.73 -8.83
C SER A 2 3.25 33.71 -7.80
N ASN A 3 2.21 32.94 -8.13
CA ASN A 3 1.81 31.81 -7.31
C ASN A 3 3.00 30.86 -7.15
N PRO A 4 3.30 30.40 -5.93
CA PRO A 4 4.37 29.42 -5.74
C PRO A 4 4.08 28.18 -6.57
N ILE A 5 5.10 27.72 -7.31
CA ILE A 5 5.02 26.45 -8.05
C ILE A 5 5.29 25.35 -7.04
N TYR A 6 4.26 24.59 -6.67
CA TYR A 6 4.41 23.40 -5.84
C TYR A 6 4.77 22.21 -6.74
N TYR A 7 5.79 21.45 -6.34
CA TYR A 7 6.18 20.20 -6.98
C TYR A 7 6.90 19.30 -5.96
N ASP A 8 6.78 18.01 -6.17
CA ASP A 8 7.54 17.04 -5.39
C ASP A 8 8.91 16.81 -6.06
N LYS A 9 9.99 17.10 -5.33
CA LYS A 9 11.37 16.88 -5.81
C LYS A 9 11.70 15.41 -6.10
N ARG A 10 10.85 14.49 -5.66
CA ARG A 10 11.02 13.06 -5.84
C ARG A 10 10.15 12.48 -6.95
N GLU A 11 9.43 13.29 -7.71
CA GLU A 11 8.58 12.84 -8.81
C GLU A 11 9.34 11.88 -9.73
N ASP A 12 10.50 12.29 -10.24
CA ASP A 12 11.32 11.45 -11.14
C ASP A 12 11.83 10.17 -10.47
N PHE A 13 12.15 10.24 -9.19
CA PHE A 13 12.56 9.07 -8.40
C PHE A 13 11.44 8.03 -8.34
N TRP A 14 10.23 8.45 -7.98
CA TRP A 14 9.08 7.53 -7.88
C TRP A 14 8.65 7.02 -9.25
N ARG A 15 8.61 7.87 -10.26
CA ARG A 15 8.31 7.50 -11.65
C ARG A 15 9.27 6.43 -12.18
N LYS A 16 10.57 6.60 -11.94
CA LYS A 16 11.61 5.62 -12.28
C LYS A 16 11.38 4.25 -11.66
N HIS A 17 11.01 4.22 -10.37
CA HIS A 17 10.80 2.96 -9.66
C HIS A 17 9.44 2.33 -9.99
N TRP A 18 8.43 3.13 -10.21
CA TRP A 18 7.14 2.69 -10.71
C TRP A 18 7.25 1.96 -12.05
N ALA A 19 8.03 2.51 -12.98
CA ALA A 19 8.26 1.90 -14.29
C ALA A 19 8.99 0.54 -14.24
N LYS A 20 9.68 0.24 -13.13
CA LYS A 20 10.36 -1.04 -12.90
C LYS A 20 9.54 -2.04 -12.08
N ALA A 21 8.43 -1.59 -11.52
CA ALA A 21 7.56 -2.42 -10.70
C ALA A 21 6.62 -3.23 -11.59
N SER A 22 6.40 -4.49 -11.24
CA SER A 22 5.46 -5.38 -11.91
C SER A 22 4.02 -5.09 -11.45
N GLU A 23 3.05 -5.29 -12.32
CA GLU A 23 1.64 -5.39 -11.93
C GLU A 23 1.49 -6.52 -10.88
N TYR A 24 0.47 -6.43 -10.04
CA TYR A 24 0.31 -7.35 -8.92
C TYR A 24 0.31 -8.83 -9.33
N ASP A 25 -0.46 -9.18 -10.36
CA ASP A 25 -0.56 -10.57 -10.81
C ASP A 25 0.71 -11.04 -11.52
N ASP A 26 1.34 -10.18 -12.32
CA ASP A 26 2.60 -10.48 -12.99
C ASP A 26 3.71 -10.74 -11.97
N PHE A 27 3.80 -9.92 -10.92
CA PHE A 27 4.77 -10.15 -9.84
C PHE A 27 4.68 -11.56 -9.24
N ILE A 28 3.47 -12.09 -9.09
CA ILE A 28 3.26 -13.43 -8.54
C ILE A 28 3.57 -14.51 -9.57
N LEU A 29 3.19 -14.30 -10.83
CA LEU A 29 3.41 -15.26 -11.93
C LEU A 29 4.90 -15.43 -12.28
N GLU A 30 5.72 -14.41 -12.04
CA GLU A 30 7.17 -14.45 -12.26
C GLU A 30 7.92 -15.27 -11.19
N GLN A 31 7.22 -15.74 -10.14
CA GLN A 31 7.84 -16.45 -9.02
C GLN A 31 7.76 -17.96 -9.17
N ASP A 32 8.58 -18.67 -8.38
CA ASP A 32 8.45 -20.14 -8.25
C ASP A 32 7.02 -20.54 -7.85
N GLN A 33 6.51 -21.60 -8.45
CA GLN A 33 5.15 -22.08 -8.23
C GLN A 33 4.81 -22.26 -6.75
N SER A 34 5.73 -22.80 -5.94
CA SER A 34 5.51 -23.02 -4.51
C SER A 34 5.35 -21.72 -3.71
N HIS A 35 6.00 -20.64 -4.15
CA HIS A 35 5.89 -19.33 -3.54
C HIS A 35 4.60 -18.63 -3.96
N ALA A 36 4.26 -18.72 -5.24
CA ALA A 36 3.00 -18.21 -5.78
C ALA A 36 1.78 -18.88 -5.11
N GLU A 37 1.81 -20.21 -4.94
CA GLU A 37 0.74 -20.94 -4.23
C GLU A 37 0.58 -20.49 -2.77
N LYS A 38 1.67 -20.27 -2.03
CA LYS A 38 1.59 -19.75 -0.65
C LYS A 38 0.95 -18.38 -0.61
N TRP A 39 1.32 -17.50 -1.55
CA TRP A 39 0.74 -16.17 -1.66
C TRP A 39 -0.76 -16.25 -1.93
N ARG A 40 -1.17 -17.02 -2.94
CA ARG A 40 -2.59 -17.23 -3.30
C ARG A 40 -3.41 -17.84 -2.15
N ASN A 41 -2.84 -18.76 -1.39
CA ASN A 41 -3.50 -19.35 -0.21
C ASN A 41 -3.76 -18.32 0.89
N ILE A 42 -2.90 -17.31 1.06
CA ILE A 42 -3.14 -16.21 1.99
C ILE A 42 -4.16 -15.23 1.42
N GLU A 43 -4.05 -14.90 0.14
CA GLU A 43 -5.00 -14.03 -0.57
C GLU A 43 -6.44 -14.50 -0.42
N GLN A 44 -6.71 -15.80 -0.53
CA GLN A 44 -8.05 -16.40 -0.32
C GLN A 44 -8.62 -16.19 1.09
N ARG A 45 -7.78 -15.83 2.06
CA ARG A 45 -8.20 -15.59 3.45
C ARG A 45 -8.46 -14.10 3.74
N ILE A 46 -8.16 -13.24 2.80
CA ILE A 46 -8.38 -11.80 2.96
C ILE A 46 -9.91 -11.55 2.99
N PRO A 47 -10.41 -10.83 3.99
CA PRO A 47 -11.84 -10.59 4.13
C PRO A 47 -12.38 -9.76 2.96
N GLU A 48 -13.66 -9.95 2.67
CA GLU A 48 -14.38 -9.03 1.80
C GLU A 48 -14.55 -7.66 2.49
N LEU A 49 -14.63 -6.60 1.69
CA LEU A 49 -14.95 -5.27 2.19
C LEU A 49 -16.42 -5.22 2.62
N ALA A 50 -16.66 -4.59 3.76
CA ALA A 50 -18.02 -4.34 4.21
C ALA A 50 -18.72 -3.30 3.31
N PRO A 51 -20.05 -3.32 3.17
CA PRO A 51 -20.75 -2.37 2.31
C PRO A 51 -20.43 -0.90 2.57
N GLU A 52 -20.30 -0.51 3.85
CA GLU A 52 -19.89 0.84 4.22
C GLU A 52 -18.45 1.19 3.83
N GLN A 53 -17.55 0.22 3.78
CA GLN A 53 -16.18 0.42 3.29
C GLN A 53 -16.16 0.61 1.78
N ILE A 54 -16.98 -0.16 1.05
CA ILE A 54 -17.14 -0.02 -0.40
C ILE A 54 -17.69 1.38 -0.72
N GLU A 55 -18.73 1.83 -0.03
CA GLU A 55 -19.32 3.16 -0.22
C GLU A 55 -18.29 4.28 0.00
N ARG A 56 -17.45 4.17 1.02
CA ARG A 56 -16.40 5.13 1.34
C ARG A 56 -15.31 5.22 0.28
N LEU A 57 -15.02 4.13 -0.43
CA LEU A 57 -13.96 4.05 -1.44
C LEU A 57 -14.43 4.45 -2.85
N GLN A 58 -15.74 4.50 -3.08
CA GLN A 58 -16.30 4.84 -4.37
C GLN A 58 -16.46 6.36 -4.56
N GLY A 59 -16.43 6.79 -5.82
CA GLY A 59 -16.74 8.18 -6.18
C GLY A 59 -15.53 9.14 -6.15
N TYR A 60 -14.33 8.64 -5.96
CA TYR A 60 -13.10 9.43 -6.11
C TYR A 60 -12.61 9.39 -7.56
N ASP A 61 -12.22 10.56 -8.09
CA ASP A 61 -11.89 10.75 -9.51
C ASP A 61 -10.39 10.91 -9.78
N ARG A 62 -9.58 11.01 -8.75
CA ARG A 62 -8.13 11.16 -8.89
C ARG A 62 -7.46 9.82 -9.15
N GLU A 63 -6.40 9.84 -9.95
CA GLU A 63 -5.56 8.67 -10.10
C GLU A 63 -4.68 8.48 -8.87
N LEU A 64 -4.71 7.27 -8.33
CA LEU A 64 -3.94 6.82 -7.18
C LEU A 64 -2.98 5.73 -7.60
N ASN A 65 -1.69 5.92 -7.35
CA ASN A 65 -0.66 4.94 -7.65
C ASN A 65 -0.05 4.41 -6.34
N ILE A 66 -0.16 3.12 -6.08
CA ILE A 66 0.35 2.47 -4.87
C ILE A 66 1.52 1.56 -5.23
N LEU A 67 2.72 1.95 -4.80
CA LEU A 67 3.93 1.15 -4.97
C LEU A 67 4.20 0.34 -3.71
N ILE A 68 4.21 -0.99 -3.84
CA ILE A 68 4.55 -1.93 -2.79
C ILE A 68 6.01 -2.36 -2.96
N TYR A 69 6.89 -1.91 -2.08
CA TYR A 69 8.25 -2.43 -1.96
C TYR A 69 8.24 -3.64 -1.05
N GLY A 70 8.48 -4.83 -1.60
CA GLY A 70 8.26 -6.07 -0.87
C GLY A 70 9.04 -7.25 -1.41
N GLY A 71 8.58 -8.45 -1.12
CA GLY A 71 9.15 -9.69 -1.64
C GLY A 71 8.21 -10.87 -1.43
N ILE A 72 8.26 -11.82 -2.35
CA ILE A 72 7.36 -12.98 -2.41
C ILE A 72 7.39 -13.84 -1.14
N LEU A 73 8.55 -13.95 -0.47
CA LEU A 73 8.75 -14.74 0.75
C LEU A 73 8.35 -14.02 2.04
N CYS A 74 8.00 -12.74 1.96
CA CYS A 74 7.68 -11.96 3.14
C CYS A 74 6.24 -12.23 3.61
N PRO A 75 6.01 -12.79 4.81
CA PRO A 75 4.65 -13.10 5.27
C PRO A 75 3.75 -11.86 5.45
N ASP A 76 4.35 -10.72 5.82
CA ASP A 76 3.61 -9.46 5.94
C ASP A 76 3.24 -8.91 4.56
N CYS A 77 4.08 -9.10 3.53
CA CYS A 77 3.76 -8.76 2.13
C CYS A 77 2.61 -9.62 1.60
N GLN A 78 2.68 -10.94 1.83
CA GLN A 78 1.63 -11.89 1.41
C GLN A 78 0.25 -11.57 2.01
N ARG A 79 0.20 -10.85 3.12
CA ARG A 79 -1.05 -10.43 3.77
C ARG A 79 -1.51 -9.05 3.34
N GLN A 80 -0.60 -8.07 3.30
CA GLN A 80 -0.96 -6.67 3.06
C GLN A 80 -1.21 -6.37 1.57
N ALA A 81 -0.40 -6.93 0.67
CA ALA A 81 -0.55 -6.64 -0.76
C ALA A 81 -1.91 -7.08 -1.33
N PRO A 82 -2.45 -8.28 -1.00
CA PRO A 82 -3.79 -8.65 -1.44
C PRO A 82 -4.90 -7.74 -0.88
N MET A 83 -4.75 -7.23 0.35
CA MET A 83 -5.70 -6.26 0.92
C MET A 83 -5.73 -4.98 0.10
N ILE A 84 -4.54 -4.45 -0.23
CA ILE A 84 -4.40 -3.24 -1.04
C ILE A 84 -4.96 -3.47 -2.44
N LYS A 85 -4.66 -4.62 -3.07
CA LYS A 85 -5.24 -4.99 -4.37
C LYS A 85 -6.77 -4.96 -4.33
N LYS A 86 -7.38 -5.62 -3.35
CA LYS A 86 -8.85 -5.65 -3.21
C LYS A 86 -9.45 -4.23 -3.03
N ILE A 87 -8.78 -3.36 -2.29
CA ILE A 87 -9.21 -1.96 -2.13
C ILE A 87 -9.09 -1.20 -3.45
N THR A 88 -7.97 -1.32 -4.18
CA THR A 88 -7.78 -0.64 -5.46
C THR A 88 -8.78 -1.13 -6.53
N GLU A 89 -9.10 -2.41 -6.56
CA GLU A 89 -10.14 -2.97 -7.43
C GLU A 89 -11.53 -2.40 -7.10
N THR A 90 -11.82 -2.12 -5.82
CA THR A 90 -13.08 -1.50 -5.38
C THR A 90 -13.17 -0.04 -5.78
N ILE A 91 -12.08 0.72 -5.72
CA ILE A 91 -12.01 2.11 -6.21
C ILE A 91 -12.21 2.12 -7.73
N GLY A 92 -11.61 1.18 -8.44
CA GLY A 92 -11.77 1.03 -9.90
C GLY A 92 -10.52 1.45 -10.70
N PRO A 93 -10.69 1.77 -11.99
CA PRO A 93 -9.59 1.83 -12.96
C PRO A 93 -8.59 2.99 -12.74
N LYS A 94 -8.87 3.89 -11.82
CA LYS A 94 -7.95 4.99 -11.46
C LYS A 94 -7.04 4.67 -10.28
N ALA A 95 -7.25 3.55 -9.60
CA ALA A 95 -6.38 3.10 -8.52
C ALA A 95 -5.49 1.95 -9.01
N ASN A 96 -4.20 2.20 -9.04
CA ASN A 96 -3.20 1.28 -9.56
C ASN A 96 -2.32 0.75 -8.43
N VAL A 97 -2.00 -0.54 -8.47
CA VAL A 97 -1.06 -1.15 -7.54
C VAL A 97 0.02 -1.91 -8.29
N ARG A 98 1.27 -1.63 -7.94
CA ARG A 98 2.45 -2.34 -8.46
C ARG A 98 3.35 -2.79 -7.34
N ILE A 99 4.04 -3.89 -7.56
CA ILE A 99 5.01 -4.46 -6.61
C ILE A 99 6.41 -4.39 -7.21
N ILE A 100 7.35 -3.87 -6.44
CA ILE A 100 8.77 -3.91 -6.77
C ILE A 100 9.51 -4.78 -5.75
N ASP A 101 10.26 -5.77 -6.22
CA ASP A 101 11.03 -6.64 -5.34
C ASP A 101 12.11 -5.84 -4.61
N ARG A 102 12.27 -6.13 -3.33
CA ARG A 102 13.20 -5.44 -2.41
C ARG A 102 14.67 -5.50 -2.83
N ASP A 103 15.03 -6.45 -3.68
CA ASP A 103 16.41 -6.64 -4.12
C ASP A 103 16.68 -5.98 -5.49
N THR A 104 15.66 -5.33 -6.09
CA THR A 104 15.75 -4.69 -7.41
C THR A 104 16.57 -3.39 -7.40
N SER A 105 16.53 -2.62 -6.31
CA SER A 105 17.12 -1.28 -6.28
C SER A 105 17.72 -0.93 -4.92
N GLN A 106 19.03 -0.67 -4.91
CA GLN A 106 19.72 -0.18 -3.70
C GLN A 106 19.24 1.23 -3.31
N GLU A 107 18.96 2.10 -4.28
CA GLU A 107 18.45 3.46 -4.01
C GLU A 107 17.11 3.39 -3.26
N LEU A 108 16.20 2.51 -3.70
CA LEU A 108 14.91 2.33 -3.06
C LEU A 108 15.06 1.71 -1.67
N LYS A 109 15.97 0.76 -1.53
CA LYS A 109 16.32 0.14 -0.26
C LYS A 109 16.83 1.15 0.78
N ASP A 110 17.66 2.08 0.34
CA ASP A 110 18.20 3.12 1.22
C ASP A 110 17.15 4.18 1.56
N GLU A 111 16.27 4.51 0.61
CA GLU A 111 15.20 5.49 0.79
C GLU A 111 14.12 4.99 1.78
N LEU A 112 13.81 3.69 1.79
CA LEU A 112 12.68 3.10 2.52
C LEU A 112 13.08 2.40 3.83
N ARG A 113 14.12 2.88 4.51
CA ARG A 113 14.54 2.34 5.81
C ARG A 113 13.60 2.75 6.94
N ILE A 114 13.32 1.81 7.84
CA ILE A 114 12.64 2.08 9.12
C ILE A 114 13.63 1.78 10.25
N LEU A 115 13.88 2.76 11.12
CA LEU A 115 14.86 2.65 12.21
C LEU A 115 16.24 2.19 11.70
N GLY A 116 16.65 2.66 10.52
CA GLY A 116 17.91 2.33 9.89
C GLY A 116 17.95 0.95 9.21
N ALA A 117 16.93 0.14 9.33
CA ALA A 117 16.86 -1.21 8.76
C ALA A 117 15.96 -1.27 7.51
N THR A 118 16.32 -2.14 6.57
CA THR A 118 15.43 -2.50 5.45
C THR A 118 14.29 -3.35 5.99
N ARG A 119 13.08 -2.83 5.90
CA ARG A 119 11.84 -3.49 6.30
C ARG A 119 10.89 -3.63 5.12
N VAL A 120 10.14 -4.71 5.08
CA VAL A 120 9.13 -4.97 4.04
C VAL A 120 7.85 -5.54 4.66
N PRO A 121 6.67 -5.21 4.12
CA PRO A 121 6.47 -4.30 3.00
C PRO A 121 6.66 -2.83 3.39
N MET A 122 7.02 -2.01 2.42
CA MET A 122 6.84 -0.57 2.47
C MET A 122 5.87 -0.17 1.38
N ILE A 123 4.84 0.55 1.75
CA ILE A 123 3.78 0.99 0.86
C ILE A 123 3.95 2.49 0.63
N VAL A 124 4.14 2.88 -0.61
CA VAL A 124 4.24 4.29 -0.98
C VAL A 124 3.01 4.66 -1.80
N ILE A 125 2.26 5.63 -1.33
CA ILE A 125 1.07 6.14 -2.01
C ILE A 125 1.46 7.40 -2.78
N LEU A 126 1.14 7.42 -4.06
CA LEU A 126 1.55 8.45 -5.02
C LEU A 126 0.32 9.00 -5.75
N SER A 127 0.36 10.28 -6.11
CA SER A 127 -0.63 10.90 -6.98
C SER A 127 -0.44 10.48 -8.44
N GLU A 128 -1.31 10.97 -9.34
CA GLU A 128 -1.18 10.89 -10.79
C GLU A 128 0.15 11.44 -11.33
N ASP A 129 0.72 12.41 -10.65
CA ASP A 129 2.02 13.01 -10.99
C ASP A 129 3.21 12.31 -10.31
N PHE A 130 2.98 11.20 -9.62
CA PHE A 130 3.98 10.52 -8.79
C PHE A 130 4.48 11.37 -7.61
N TRP A 131 3.66 12.26 -7.12
CA TRP A 131 3.94 12.99 -5.89
C TRP A 131 3.58 12.13 -4.67
N GLU A 132 4.48 12.10 -3.70
CA GLU A 132 4.31 11.27 -2.53
C GLU A 132 3.20 11.81 -1.61
N VAL A 133 2.16 11.01 -1.41
CA VAL A 133 1.05 11.28 -0.49
C VAL A 133 1.35 10.75 0.91
N GLY A 134 2.01 9.59 0.99
CA GLY A 134 2.39 8.99 2.25
C GLY A 134 3.13 7.68 2.10
N ARG A 135 3.80 7.26 3.20
CA ARG A 135 4.49 5.98 3.32
C ARG A 135 4.00 5.23 4.54
N TYR A 136 3.81 3.95 4.37
CA TYR A 136 3.34 3.06 5.43
C TYR A 136 4.17 1.77 5.43
N GLY A 137 4.53 1.30 6.56
CA GLY A 137 5.27 0.07 6.74
C GLY A 137 5.80 -0.05 8.16
N ASP A 138 6.38 -1.18 8.55
CA ASP A 138 6.34 -2.48 7.90
C ASP A 138 5.03 -3.20 8.24
N ARG A 139 4.38 -2.77 9.31
CA ARG A 139 3.11 -3.27 9.86
C ARG A 139 2.22 -2.13 10.29
N LEU A 140 0.92 -2.36 10.19
CA LEU A 140 -0.09 -1.44 10.71
C LEU A 140 -0.24 -1.56 12.23
N LEU A 141 -0.98 -0.63 12.82
CA LEU A 141 -1.14 -0.53 14.27
C LEU A 141 -1.80 -1.76 14.88
N SER A 142 -2.81 -2.35 14.22
CA SER A 142 -3.48 -3.59 14.65
C SER A 142 -2.47 -4.73 14.82
N VAL A 143 -1.56 -4.89 13.86
CA VAL A 143 -0.52 -5.91 13.88
C VAL A 143 0.52 -5.64 14.97
N TYR A 144 0.93 -4.37 15.15
CA TYR A 144 1.82 -4.01 16.26
C TYR A 144 1.17 -4.21 17.63
N ARG A 145 -0.13 -3.95 17.77
CA ARG A 145 -0.88 -4.24 19.00
C ARG A 145 -0.88 -5.74 19.32
N ALA A 146 -1.15 -6.58 18.31
CA ALA A 146 -1.10 -8.04 18.47
C ALA A 146 0.31 -8.54 18.81
N LYS A 147 1.35 -7.94 18.25
CA LYS A 147 2.74 -8.23 18.57
C LYS A 147 3.09 -7.81 20.01
N ALA A 148 2.70 -6.62 20.43
CA ALA A 148 2.90 -6.13 21.78
C ALA A 148 2.21 -7.01 22.83
N ALA A 149 1.01 -7.52 22.53
CA ALA A 149 0.31 -8.47 23.41
C ALA A 149 1.09 -9.75 23.63
N ARG A 150 1.78 -10.23 22.59
CA ARG A 150 2.57 -11.46 22.63
C ARG A 150 3.92 -11.28 23.34
N GLU A 151 4.63 -10.19 23.01
CA GLU A 151 6.04 -10.01 23.41
C GLU A 151 6.21 -9.26 24.73
N ILE A 152 5.32 -8.33 25.04
CA ILE A 152 5.38 -7.50 26.25
C ILE A 152 4.13 -7.57 27.12
N GLY A 153 3.21 -8.52 26.85
CA GLY A 153 2.02 -8.77 27.66
C GLY A 153 0.98 -7.66 27.64
N ARG A 154 0.96 -6.80 26.61
CA ARG A 154 0.00 -5.70 26.50
C ARG A 154 -1.05 -5.97 25.42
N GLY A 155 -2.28 -6.27 25.83
CA GLY A 155 -3.44 -6.46 24.98
C GLY A 155 -3.80 -7.92 24.69
N PRO A 156 -4.85 -8.16 23.90
CA PRO A 156 -5.34 -9.50 23.63
C PRO A 156 -4.39 -10.28 22.71
N ARG A 157 -4.16 -11.57 23.05
CA ARG A 157 -3.35 -12.48 22.24
C ARG A 157 -4.17 -13.01 21.07
N ALA A 158 -4.08 -12.37 19.91
CA ALA A 158 -4.67 -12.87 18.67
C ALA A 158 -3.58 -13.21 17.64
N GLY A 159 -3.79 -14.26 16.86
CA GLY A 159 -2.96 -14.57 15.69
C GLY A 159 -3.21 -13.57 14.57
N VAL A 160 -2.17 -13.11 13.88
CA VAL A 160 -2.28 -12.13 12.78
C VAL A 160 -3.09 -12.62 11.57
N LEU A 161 -3.32 -13.92 11.46
CA LEU A 161 -4.14 -14.53 10.41
C LEU A 161 -5.52 -14.96 10.92
N SER A 162 -5.94 -14.55 12.12
CA SER A 162 -7.32 -14.75 12.57
C SER A 162 -8.26 -13.82 11.77
N PRO A 163 -9.52 -14.22 11.50
CA PRO A 163 -10.46 -13.38 10.79
C PRO A 163 -10.55 -11.96 11.35
N LYS A 164 -10.71 -11.83 12.67
CA LYS A 164 -10.77 -10.54 13.36
C LYS A 164 -9.51 -9.68 13.19
N ALA A 165 -8.31 -10.30 13.12
CA ALA A 165 -7.07 -9.57 12.90
C ALA A 165 -6.96 -9.10 11.47
N LEU A 166 -7.37 -9.91 10.50
CA LEU A 166 -7.40 -9.54 9.09
C LEU A 166 -8.42 -8.44 8.81
N GLU A 167 -9.61 -8.49 9.42
CA GLU A 167 -10.63 -7.43 9.35
C GLU A 167 -10.11 -6.10 9.92
N ALA A 168 -9.42 -6.13 11.06
CA ALA A 168 -8.85 -4.93 11.66
C ALA A 168 -7.75 -4.32 10.78
N GLU A 169 -6.89 -5.15 10.17
CA GLU A 169 -5.85 -4.68 9.26
C GLU A 169 -6.44 -4.15 7.95
N MET A 170 -7.47 -4.80 7.41
CA MET A 170 -8.21 -4.31 6.24
C MET A 170 -8.84 -2.94 6.50
N SER A 171 -9.48 -2.76 7.66
CA SER A 171 -10.09 -1.47 8.03
C SER A 171 -9.06 -0.35 8.14
N GLU A 172 -7.87 -0.62 8.67
CA GLU A 172 -6.79 0.37 8.71
C GLU A 172 -6.31 0.74 7.29
N TRP A 173 -6.21 -0.24 6.36
CA TRP A 173 -5.86 0.05 4.97
C TRP A 173 -6.93 0.87 4.25
N VAL A 174 -8.22 0.58 4.50
CA VAL A 174 -9.32 1.40 3.98
C VAL A 174 -9.20 2.84 4.46
N ASP A 175 -8.98 3.07 5.76
CA ASP A 175 -8.83 4.42 6.33
C ASP A 175 -7.63 5.17 5.73
N ILE A 176 -6.51 4.48 5.51
CA ILE A 176 -5.30 5.05 4.92
C ILE A 176 -5.53 5.45 3.46
N ILE A 177 -6.13 4.57 2.67
CA ILE A 177 -6.32 4.79 1.23
C ILE A 177 -7.42 5.82 0.99
N GLU A 178 -8.54 5.76 1.71
CA GLU A 178 -9.57 6.81 1.66
C GLU A 178 -9.00 8.18 2.03
N ARG A 179 -8.18 8.26 3.09
CA ARG A 179 -7.49 9.51 3.44
C ARG A 179 -6.65 10.04 2.28
N ALA A 180 -5.94 9.17 1.56
CA ALA A 180 -5.14 9.57 0.41
C ALA A 180 -6.02 10.11 -0.73
N GLU A 181 -7.11 9.43 -1.06
CA GLU A 181 -8.09 9.86 -2.06
C GLU A 181 -8.66 11.26 -1.72
N ILE A 182 -9.09 11.45 -0.49
CA ILE A 182 -9.59 12.75 -0.02
C ILE A 182 -8.52 13.84 -0.12
N MET A 183 -7.29 13.54 0.26
CA MET A 183 -6.17 14.48 0.15
C MET A 183 -5.90 14.89 -1.30
N LEU A 184 -5.88 13.93 -2.21
CA LEU A 184 -5.68 14.20 -3.64
C LEU A 184 -6.81 15.08 -4.19
N ARG A 185 -8.06 14.73 -3.89
CA ARG A 185 -9.25 15.47 -4.36
C ARG A 185 -9.31 16.90 -3.80
N LEU A 186 -8.88 17.11 -2.56
CA LEU A 186 -8.90 18.42 -1.92
C LEU A 186 -7.63 19.26 -2.15
N SER A 187 -6.60 18.72 -2.80
CA SER A 187 -5.32 19.39 -3.01
C SER A 187 -5.42 20.58 -3.96
N PRO A 188 -5.26 21.85 -3.49
CA PRO A 188 -5.33 23.01 -4.38
C PRO A 188 -4.23 23.01 -5.46
N PRO A 189 -3.00 22.54 -5.21
CA PRO A 189 -1.98 22.41 -6.26
C PRO A 189 -2.39 21.45 -7.37
N LEU A 190 -2.89 20.25 -7.03
CA LEU A 190 -3.31 19.26 -8.01
C LEU A 190 -4.54 19.71 -8.79
N ARG A 191 -5.53 20.27 -8.11
CA ARG A 191 -6.72 20.83 -8.75
C ARG A 191 -6.37 21.90 -9.81
N ARG A 192 -5.42 22.79 -9.49
CA ARG A 192 -4.95 23.78 -10.47
C ARG A 192 -4.17 23.16 -11.63
N ARG A 193 -3.38 22.11 -11.35
CA ARG A 193 -2.56 21.44 -12.37
C ARG A 193 -3.42 20.66 -13.35
N HIS A 194 -4.51 20.06 -12.88
CA HIS A 194 -5.38 19.18 -13.67
C HIS A 194 -6.71 19.85 -14.06
N ASN A 195 -6.92 21.13 -13.73
CA ASN A 195 -8.08 21.96 -14.09
C ASN A 195 -9.41 21.40 -13.56
N ASP A 196 -9.47 20.93 -12.32
CA ASP A 196 -10.68 20.42 -11.67
C ASP A 196 -10.96 21.02 -10.27
#